data_a713e7011a4f70dd1e8603a61333eaf7
#
_entry.id   a713e7011a4f70dd1e8603a61333eaf7
#
_cell.length_a   1.000
_cell.length_b   1.000
_cell.length_c   1.000
_cell.angle_alpha   90.00
_cell.angle_beta   90.00
_cell.angle_gamma   90.00
#
_symmetry.space_group_name_H-M   'P 1'
#
loop_
_entity.id
_entity.type
_entity.pdbx_description
1 polymer ?
#
loop_
_entity_poly.entity_id
_entity_poly.type
_entity_poly.pdbx_seq_one_letter_code
_entity_poly.pdbx_strand_id
1 'polypeptide(L)'
;SVQTVSVEEAKNLISREIRRYQNENEKALERIAEFGSQIISGWDTVMTYSASSLVEAILICTKRSGKRFTVIVPESRPMFEGTRMALRLCQQEVKCSLIVDAAISKFIDRANVLLVGADRVTEDTLVNKVGTRGVALLAKAASVPIYAAFETDKFLPRRYLPVVDRQQDPAQICETTDQYLTVQNIYFEETPLDYFFGFVTEKGIVSPE
;
A
#
# COMPACT_ATOMS: atom_id res chain seq x y z
N SER A 1 -19.87 18.07 -36.88
CA SER A 1 -19.50 16.84 -37.63
C SER A 1 -18.72 15.94 -36.69
N VAL A 2 -19.31 14.80 -36.34
CA VAL A 2 -18.64 13.72 -35.59
C VAL A 2 -17.67 13.09 -36.58
N GLN A 3 -16.37 13.24 -36.36
CA GLN A 3 -15.38 12.49 -37.12
C GLN A 3 -15.49 11.01 -36.75
N THR A 4 -15.95 10.21 -37.71
CA THR A 4 -15.97 8.74 -37.58
C THR A 4 -14.54 8.22 -37.75
N VAL A 5 -13.94 7.80 -36.65
CA VAL A 5 -12.63 7.13 -36.65
C VAL A 5 -12.85 5.68 -37.07
N SER A 6 -12.01 5.15 -37.97
CA SER A 6 -12.06 3.74 -38.34
C SER A 6 -11.70 2.83 -37.15
N VAL A 7 -12.18 1.58 -37.14
CA VAL A 7 -11.88 0.62 -36.07
C VAL A 7 -10.36 0.41 -35.93
N GLU A 8 -9.61 0.42 -37.02
CA GLU A 8 -8.16 0.24 -37.02
C GLU A 8 -7.45 1.46 -36.43
N GLU A 9 -7.88 2.66 -36.77
CA GLU A 9 -7.35 3.90 -36.17
C GLU A 9 -7.65 3.95 -34.65
N ALA A 10 -8.87 3.54 -34.24
CA ALA A 10 -9.24 3.46 -32.83
C ALA A 10 -8.35 2.46 -32.06
N LYS A 11 -8.10 1.27 -32.61
CA LYS A 11 -7.19 0.27 -32.02
C LYS A 11 -5.78 0.82 -31.87
N ASN A 12 -5.25 1.46 -32.91
CA ASN A 12 -3.91 2.04 -32.88
C ASN A 12 -3.80 3.16 -31.86
N LEU A 13 -4.80 4.02 -31.74
CA LEU A 13 -4.86 5.08 -30.73
C LEU A 13 -4.87 4.49 -29.32
N ILE A 14 -5.76 3.55 -29.06
CA ILE A 14 -5.85 2.87 -27.75
C ILE A 14 -4.52 2.19 -27.39
N SER A 15 -3.92 1.44 -28.32
CA SER A 15 -2.66 0.75 -28.10
C SER A 15 -1.51 1.73 -27.77
N ARG A 16 -1.50 2.90 -28.42
CA ARG A 16 -0.51 3.95 -28.13
C ARG A 16 -0.73 4.55 -26.76
N GLU A 17 -1.97 4.85 -26.38
CA GLU A 17 -2.28 5.40 -25.06
C GLU A 17 -2.00 4.42 -23.93
N ILE A 18 -2.27 3.12 -24.12
CA ILE A 18 -1.91 2.08 -23.16
C ILE A 18 -0.40 2.04 -22.94
N ARG A 19 0.40 2.04 -24.01
CA ARG A 19 1.88 2.04 -23.88
C ARG A 19 2.39 3.30 -23.20
N ARG A 20 1.80 4.47 -23.51
CA ARG A 20 2.15 5.72 -22.84
C ARG A 20 1.89 5.62 -21.36
N TYR A 21 0.70 5.18 -20.96
CA TYR A 21 0.32 5.00 -19.56
C TYR A 21 1.23 4.00 -18.82
N GLN A 22 1.56 2.88 -19.45
CA GLN A 22 2.50 1.90 -18.88
C GLN A 22 3.88 2.52 -18.63
N ASN A 23 4.43 3.26 -19.60
CA ASN A 23 5.71 3.93 -19.43
C ASN A 23 5.69 5.05 -18.35
N GLU A 24 4.58 5.76 -18.23
CA GLU A 24 4.39 6.77 -17.18
C GLU A 24 4.35 6.12 -15.79
N ASN A 25 3.64 5.00 -15.64
CA ASN A 25 3.57 4.24 -14.40
C ASN A 25 4.93 3.64 -14.00
N GLU A 26 5.69 3.08 -14.95
CA GLU A 26 7.04 2.58 -14.68
C GLU A 26 7.95 3.69 -14.13
N LYS A 27 7.92 4.87 -14.76
CA LYS A 27 8.68 6.02 -14.28
C LYS A 27 8.19 6.54 -12.92
N ALA A 28 6.89 6.51 -12.68
CA ALA A 28 6.32 6.90 -11.39
C ALA A 28 6.80 5.95 -10.29
N LEU A 29 6.75 4.63 -10.54
CA LEU A 29 7.23 3.60 -9.61
C LEU A 29 8.73 3.81 -9.29
N GLU A 30 9.58 4.05 -10.29
CA GLU A 30 11.01 4.30 -10.10
C GLU A 30 11.24 5.53 -9.20
N ARG A 31 10.57 6.65 -9.49
CA ARG A 31 10.68 7.88 -8.67
C ARG A 31 10.19 7.68 -7.24
N ILE A 32 9.06 7.01 -7.06
CA ILE A 32 8.53 6.69 -5.72
C ILE A 32 9.52 5.81 -4.96
N ALA A 33 10.12 4.81 -5.62
CA ALA A 33 11.13 3.96 -5.01
C ALA A 33 12.38 4.75 -4.58
N GLU A 34 12.85 5.67 -5.42
CA GLU A 34 13.98 6.53 -5.10
C GLU A 34 13.69 7.48 -3.93
N PHE A 35 12.56 8.21 -3.96
CA PHE A 35 12.17 9.10 -2.87
C PHE A 35 11.92 8.34 -1.57
N GLY A 36 11.15 7.24 -1.64
CA GLY A 36 10.85 6.43 -0.47
C GLY A 36 12.09 5.79 0.15
N SER A 37 13.10 5.43 -0.65
CA SER A 37 14.35 4.89 -0.14
C SER A 37 15.12 5.88 0.76
N GLN A 38 14.88 7.19 0.62
CA GLN A 38 15.53 8.22 1.44
C GLN A 38 14.98 8.26 2.87
N ILE A 39 13.73 7.81 3.07
CA ILE A 39 13.10 7.76 4.41
C ILE A 39 13.77 6.71 5.29
N ILE A 40 14.29 5.64 4.70
CA ILE A 40 14.87 4.50 5.41
C ILE A 40 16.36 4.73 5.61
N SER A 41 16.79 4.78 6.86
CA SER A 41 18.21 4.87 7.23
C SER A 41 18.86 3.49 7.32
N GLY A 42 20.20 3.45 7.38
CA GLY A 42 20.90 2.20 7.67
C GLY A 42 20.61 1.72 9.08
N TRP A 43 20.31 0.41 9.23
CA TRP A 43 19.95 -0.28 10.47
C TRP A 43 18.52 -0.06 10.95
N ASP A 44 17.67 0.62 10.18
CA ASP A 44 16.26 0.76 10.51
C ASP A 44 15.53 -0.58 10.52
N THR A 45 14.50 -0.64 11.35
CA THR A 45 13.43 -1.61 11.26
C THR A 45 12.21 -0.94 10.64
N VAL A 46 11.84 -1.36 9.45
CA VAL A 46 10.65 -0.88 8.75
C VAL A 46 9.50 -1.81 9.07
N MET A 47 8.36 -1.30 9.51
CA MET A 47 7.13 -2.08 9.51
C MET A 47 6.32 -1.74 8.25
N THR A 48 5.64 -2.72 7.68
CA THR A 48 4.67 -2.49 6.61
C THR A 48 3.36 -3.19 6.95
N TYR A 49 2.30 -2.97 6.14
CA TYR A 49 1.02 -3.63 6.31
C TYR A 49 0.38 -3.91 4.95
N SER A 50 -0.11 -5.15 4.77
CA SER A 50 -0.58 -5.69 3.50
C SER A 50 0.52 -5.76 2.43
N ALA A 51 0.15 -5.79 1.15
CA ALA A 51 1.10 -5.79 0.05
C ALA A 51 0.86 -4.56 -0.84
N SER A 52 1.95 -3.87 -1.16
CA SER A 52 1.96 -2.75 -2.10
C SER A 52 3.19 -2.88 -3.00
N SER A 53 2.99 -2.83 -4.32
CA SER A 53 4.08 -2.84 -5.29
C SER A 53 5.03 -1.67 -5.11
N LEU A 54 4.51 -0.50 -4.72
CA LEU A 54 5.31 0.70 -4.46
C LEU A 54 6.16 0.54 -3.20
N VAL A 55 5.58 0.03 -2.10
CA VAL A 55 6.33 -0.27 -0.88
C VAL A 55 7.42 -1.32 -1.14
N GLU A 56 7.09 -2.37 -1.89
CA GLU A 56 8.06 -3.39 -2.30
C GLU A 56 9.21 -2.77 -3.11
N ALA A 57 8.89 -1.90 -4.09
CA ALA A 57 9.90 -1.21 -4.89
C ALA A 57 10.80 -0.29 -4.04
N ILE A 58 10.24 0.44 -3.08
CA ILE A 58 11.00 1.27 -2.12
C ILE A 58 11.99 0.40 -1.34
N LEU A 59 11.54 -0.71 -0.77
CA LEU A 59 12.37 -1.60 0.02
C LEU A 59 13.49 -2.24 -0.81
N ILE A 60 13.18 -2.66 -2.04
CA ILE A 60 14.17 -3.21 -2.97
C ILE A 60 15.17 -2.13 -3.39
N CYS A 61 14.73 -0.92 -3.71
CA CYS A 61 15.60 0.21 -4.02
C CYS A 61 16.53 0.54 -2.85
N THR A 62 16.00 0.56 -1.62
CA THR A 62 16.77 0.75 -0.38
C THR A 62 17.85 -0.34 -0.22
N LYS A 63 17.52 -1.60 -0.49
CA LYS A 63 18.48 -2.70 -0.43
C LYS A 63 19.59 -2.53 -1.48
N ARG A 64 19.22 -2.18 -2.72
CA ARG A 64 20.15 -1.97 -3.83
C ARG A 64 21.09 -0.79 -3.61
N SER A 65 20.69 0.23 -2.83
CA SER A 65 21.56 1.34 -2.43
C SER A 65 22.61 0.95 -1.38
N GLY A 66 22.65 -0.31 -0.95
CA GLY A 66 23.62 -0.84 0.02
C GLY A 66 23.22 -0.64 1.48
N LYS A 67 22.06 -0.07 1.79
CA LYS A 67 21.57 0.10 3.16
C LYS A 67 21.24 -1.26 3.79
N ARG A 68 21.52 -1.38 5.09
CA ARG A 68 21.17 -2.56 5.90
C ARG A 68 19.96 -2.20 6.75
N PHE A 69 18.88 -2.92 6.60
CA PHE A 69 17.64 -2.74 7.36
C PHE A 69 16.91 -4.07 7.50
N THR A 70 15.89 -4.10 8.33
CA THR A 70 14.99 -5.26 8.49
C THR A 70 13.56 -4.82 8.28
N VAL A 71 12.69 -5.75 7.86
CA VAL A 71 11.26 -5.47 7.63
C VAL A 71 10.42 -6.36 8.51
N ILE A 72 9.51 -5.78 9.28
CA ILE A 72 8.45 -6.51 9.99
C ILE A 72 7.22 -6.49 9.10
N VAL A 73 6.72 -7.67 8.78
CA VAL A 73 5.59 -7.85 7.86
C VAL A 73 4.49 -8.63 8.57
N PRO A 74 3.35 -8.02 8.91
CA PRO A 74 2.15 -8.74 9.31
C PRO A 74 1.60 -9.58 8.16
N GLU A 75 1.03 -10.75 8.46
CA GLU A 75 0.56 -11.71 7.44
C GLU A 75 -0.58 -11.19 6.57
N SER A 76 -1.37 -10.25 7.10
CA SER A 76 -2.50 -9.57 6.44
C SER A 76 -3.63 -10.51 6.02
N ARG A 77 -4.38 -10.98 7.04
CA ARG A 77 -5.60 -11.78 6.83
C ARG A 77 -6.67 -10.99 6.04
N PRO A 78 -7.63 -11.64 5.35
CA PRO A 78 -7.74 -13.09 5.16
C PRO A 78 -6.88 -13.64 4.02
N MET A 79 -6.38 -12.80 3.10
CA MET A 79 -5.75 -13.23 1.86
C MET A 79 -4.23 -13.44 1.97
N PHE A 80 -3.63 -13.18 3.13
CA PHE A 80 -2.19 -13.34 3.38
C PHE A 80 -1.29 -12.55 2.40
N GLU A 81 -1.70 -11.33 2.03
CA GLU A 81 -0.93 -10.49 1.13
C GLU A 81 0.45 -10.15 1.70
N GLY A 82 0.53 -9.89 3.01
CA GLY A 82 1.80 -9.64 3.70
C GLY A 82 2.73 -10.84 3.63
N THR A 83 2.23 -12.05 3.80
CA THR A 83 3.03 -13.28 3.65
C THR A 83 3.64 -13.37 2.26
N ARG A 84 2.85 -13.12 1.22
CA ARG A 84 3.35 -13.14 -0.17
C ARG A 84 4.40 -12.05 -0.41
N MET A 85 4.19 -10.85 0.12
CA MET A 85 5.15 -9.76 0.03
C MET A 85 6.47 -10.10 0.74
N ALA A 86 6.41 -10.65 1.96
CA ALA A 86 7.60 -11.06 2.70
C ALA A 86 8.44 -12.08 1.93
N LEU A 87 7.80 -13.07 1.30
CA LEU A 87 8.48 -14.07 0.48
C LEU A 87 9.19 -13.44 -0.73
N ARG A 88 8.53 -12.49 -1.44
CA ARG A 88 9.16 -11.76 -2.56
C ARG A 88 10.33 -10.90 -2.10
N LEU A 89 10.20 -10.20 -0.97
CA LEU A 89 11.29 -9.42 -0.39
C LEU A 89 12.50 -10.30 -0.01
N CYS A 90 12.26 -11.48 0.57
CA CYS A 90 13.32 -12.43 0.88
C CYS A 90 14.05 -12.93 -0.38
N GLN A 91 13.36 -13.12 -1.51
CA GLN A 91 13.98 -13.43 -2.81
C GLN A 91 14.92 -12.32 -3.31
N GLN A 92 14.71 -11.08 -2.85
CA GLN A 92 15.58 -9.93 -3.11
C GLN A 92 16.59 -9.67 -1.96
N GLU A 93 16.82 -10.69 -1.12
CA GLU A 93 17.74 -10.65 0.02
C GLU A 93 17.44 -9.56 1.05
N VAL A 94 16.19 -9.09 1.14
CA VAL A 94 15.71 -8.21 2.21
C VAL A 94 15.37 -9.07 3.42
N LYS A 95 15.95 -8.75 4.59
CA LYS A 95 15.70 -9.49 5.81
C LYS A 95 14.31 -9.15 6.37
N CYS A 96 13.43 -10.15 6.47
CA CYS A 96 12.05 -9.98 6.94
C CYS A 96 11.77 -10.78 8.21
N SER A 97 10.86 -10.26 9.03
CA SER A 97 10.22 -10.95 10.15
C SER A 97 8.73 -10.97 9.89
N LEU A 98 8.18 -12.15 9.57
CA LEU A 98 6.74 -12.36 9.37
C LEU A 98 6.07 -12.55 10.72
N ILE A 99 4.98 -11.83 10.97
CA ILE A 99 4.19 -11.92 12.21
C ILE A 99 2.70 -12.09 11.89
N VAL A 100 1.92 -12.61 12.83
CA VAL A 100 0.46 -12.58 12.74
C VAL A 100 -0.05 -11.16 12.98
N ASP A 101 -1.18 -10.78 12.38
CA ASP A 101 -1.72 -9.43 12.48
C ASP A 101 -1.96 -9.00 13.94
N ALA A 102 -2.44 -9.91 14.79
CA ALA A 102 -2.67 -9.64 16.21
C ALA A 102 -1.38 -9.30 17.01
N ALA A 103 -0.20 -9.60 16.48
CA ALA A 103 1.07 -9.31 17.14
C ALA A 103 1.62 -7.91 16.83
N ILE A 104 0.97 -7.12 15.96
CA ILE A 104 1.44 -5.79 15.55
C ILE A 104 1.75 -4.92 16.78
N SER A 105 0.85 -4.86 17.77
CA SER A 105 1.03 -4.07 18.98
C SER A 105 2.28 -4.43 19.78
N LYS A 106 2.74 -5.67 19.70
CA LYS A 106 3.96 -6.14 20.38
C LYS A 106 5.25 -5.73 19.64
N PHE A 107 5.15 -5.50 18.34
CA PHE A 107 6.31 -5.27 17.50
C PHE A 107 6.44 -3.83 16.99
N ILE A 108 5.39 -3.01 17.10
CA ILE A 108 5.38 -1.64 16.56
C ILE A 108 6.46 -0.77 17.20
N ASP A 109 6.73 -0.90 18.50
CA ASP A 109 7.76 -0.15 19.22
C ASP A 109 9.20 -0.44 18.73
N ARG A 110 9.38 -1.48 17.93
CA ARG A 110 10.68 -1.82 17.31
C ARG A 110 10.87 -1.17 15.95
N ALA A 111 9.80 -0.62 15.37
CA ALA A 111 9.86 0.00 14.07
C ALA A 111 10.36 1.44 14.18
N ASN A 112 11.26 1.84 13.26
CA ASN A 112 11.69 3.21 13.08
C ASN A 112 10.75 3.97 12.15
N VAL A 113 10.03 3.25 11.27
CA VAL A 113 9.07 3.79 10.32
C VAL A 113 8.03 2.74 9.96
N LEU A 114 6.77 3.18 9.81
CA LEU A 114 5.70 2.40 9.19
C LEU A 114 5.50 2.91 7.76
N LEU A 115 5.60 2.00 6.79
CA LEU A 115 5.43 2.31 5.36
C LEU A 115 4.30 1.45 4.77
N VAL A 116 3.25 2.09 4.29
CA VAL A 116 2.06 1.43 3.72
C VAL A 116 1.78 1.91 2.30
N GLY A 117 0.99 1.15 1.55
CA GLY A 117 0.44 1.59 0.27
C GLY A 117 -0.87 2.37 0.45
N ALA A 118 -1.45 2.78 -0.69
CA ALA A 118 -2.81 3.29 -0.76
C ALA A 118 -3.51 2.77 -2.03
N ASP A 119 -4.79 2.44 -1.89
CA ASP A 119 -5.66 2.09 -3.03
C ASP A 119 -6.36 3.32 -3.59
N ARG A 120 -6.65 4.30 -2.71
CA ARG A 120 -7.26 5.57 -3.05
C ARG A 120 -6.94 6.61 -1.98
N VAL A 121 -6.83 7.87 -2.39
CA VAL A 121 -6.65 9.01 -1.50
C VAL A 121 -7.71 10.06 -1.82
N THR A 122 -8.28 10.68 -0.79
CA THR A 122 -9.22 11.79 -0.90
C THR A 122 -8.65 13.02 -0.20
N GLU A 123 -9.45 14.07 -0.07
CA GLU A 123 -9.07 15.27 0.69
C GLU A 123 -8.88 14.99 2.20
N ASP A 124 -9.55 13.96 2.75
CA ASP A 124 -9.60 13.72 4.20
C ASP A 124 -9.07 12.35 4.60
N THR A 125 -9.14 11.37 3.71
CA THR A 125 -8.88 9.97 4.03
C THR A 125 -8.05 9.25 2.97
N LEU A 126 -7.33 8.24 3.43
CA LEU A 126 -6.64 7.26 2.61
C LEU A 126 -7.35 5.92 2.77
N VAL A 127 -7.68 5.26 1.66
CA VAL A 127 -8.21 3.90 1.63
C VAL A 127 -7.07 2.92 1.39
N ASN A 128 -6.99 1.92 2.25
CA ASN A 128 -6.08 0.80 2.11
C ASN A 128 -6.70 -0.44 2.76
N LYS A 129 -5.96 -1.54 2.80
CA LYS A 129 -6.36 -2.80 3.45
C LYS A 129 -6.93 -2.57 4.85
N VAL A 130 -8.04 -3.27 5.17
CA VAL A 130 -8.60 -3.30 6.53
C VAL A 130 -7.54 -3.65 7.57
N GLY A 131 -7.50 -2.91 8.68
CA GLY A 131 -6.44 -2.97 9.70
C GLY A 131 -5.43 -1.82 9.59
N THR A 132 -5.35 -1.12 8.45
CA THR A 132 -4.43 0.02 8.26
C THR A 132 -4.66 1.11 9.29
N ARG A 133 -5.93 1.47 9.57
CA ARG A 133 -6.27 2.45 10.60
C ARG A 133 -5.82 2.02 12.00
N GLY A 134 -6.01 0.74 12.32
CA GLY A 134 -5.55 0.18 13.59
C GLY A 134 -4.04 0.22 13.74
N VAL A 135 -3.30 -0.15 12.70
CA VAL A 135 -1.83 -0.10 12.69
C VAL A 135 -1.35 1.35 12.77
N ALA A 136 -2.00 2.29 12.07
CA ALA A 136 -1.68 3.71 12.12
C ALA A 136 -1.89 4.31 13.53
N LEU A 137 -2.96 3.93 14.22
CA LEU A 137 -3.19 4.32 15.61
C LEU A 137 -2.10 3.80 16.55
N LEU A 138 -1.68 2.55 16.39
CA LEU A 138 -0.61 1.96 17.18
C LEU A 138 0.73 2.65 16.91
N ALA A 139 1.06 2.94 15.65
CA ALA A 139 2.27 3.66 15.28
C ALA A 139 2.29 5.08 15.84
N LYS A 140 1.16 5.81 15.79
CA LYS A 140 1.01 7.14 16.39
C LYS A 140 1.22 7.09 17.91
N ALA A 141 0.65 6.09 18.60
CA ALA A 141 0.84 5.89 20.04
C ALA A 141 2.29 5.56 20.41
N ALA A 142 3.00 4.83 19.55
CA ALA A 142 4.41 4.49 19.69
C ALA A 142 5.37 5.59 19.18
N SER A 143 4.85 6.73 18.69
CA SER A 143 5.65 7.80 18.05
C SER A 143 6.46 7.32 16.84
N VAL A 144 5.99 6.31 16.13
CA VAL A 144 6.58 5.80 14.89
C VAL A 144 6.01 6.59 13.71
N PRO A 145 6.83 7.26 12.90
CA PRO A 145 6.36 8.00 11.73
C PRO A 145 5.75 7.06 10.69
N ILE A 146 4.63 7.51 10.10
CA ILE A 146 3.84 6.73 9.14
C ILE A 146 3.93 7.41 7.79
N TYR A 147 4.36 6.67 6.78
CA TYR A 147 4.35 7.14 5.40
C TYR A 147 3.45 6.25 4.54
N ALA A 148 2.70 6.87 3.63
CA ALA A 148 1.98 6.14 2.60
C ALA A 148 2.59 6.41 1.23
N ALA A 149 2.80 5.35 0.44
CA ALA A 149 3.34 5.43 -0.91
C ALA A 149 2.22 5.20 -1.94
N PHE A 150 2.01 6.16 -2.83
CA PHE A 150 1.01 6.07 -3.91
C PHE A 150 1.35 6.98 -5.08
N GLU A 151 0.85 6.64 -6.26
CA GLU A 151 0.87 7.50 -7.44
C GLU A 151 -0.22 8.57 -7.32
N THR A 152 0.07 9.80 -7.78
CA THR A 152 -0.90 10.92 -7.63
C THR A 152 -2.21 10.71 -8.39
N ASP A 153 -2.27 9.77 -9.32
CA ASP A 153 -3.51 9.38 -10.01
C ASP A 153 -4.51 8.62 -9.11
N LYS A 154 -4.06 8.11 -7.96
CA LYS A 154 -4.94 7.53 -6.93
C LYS A 154 -5.71 8.56 -6.12
N PHE A 155 -5.41 9.84 -6.30
CA PHE A 155 -6.21 10.91 -5.72
C PHE A 155 -7.55 11.02 -6.43
N LEU A 156 -8.63 10.74 -5.69
CA LEU A 156 -9.99 10.79 -6.18
C LEU A 156 -10.82 11.73 -5.29
N PRO A 157 -11.30 12.86 -5.83
CA PRO A 157 -12.17 13.76 -5.09
C PRO A 157 -13.38 13.03 -4.50
N ARG A 158 -13.75 13.38 -3.28
CA ARG A 158 -14.80 12.70 -2.48
C ARG A 158 -16.16 12.53 -3.22
N ARG A 159 -16.49 13.47 -4.09
CA ARG A 159 -17.73 13.42 -4.91
C ARG A 159 -17.81 12.23 -5.88
N TYR A 160 -16.70 11.51 -6.11
CA TYR A 160 -16.65 10.34 -7.02
C TYR A 160 -16.51 9.01 -6.26
N LEU A 161 -16.79 9.00 -4.95
CA LEU A 161 -16.51 7.83 -4.12
C LEU A 161 -17.41 6.63 -4.43
N PRO A 162 -16.87 5.49 -4.85
CA PRO A 162 -17.55 4.21 -4.72
C PRO A 162 -17.57 3.79 -3.23
N VAL A 163 -18.55 2.95 -2.88
CA VAL A 163 -18.64 2.37 -1.53
C VAL A 163 -17.36 1.56 -1.23
N VAL A 164 -16.71 1.86 -0.10
CA VAL A 164 -15.47 1.20 0.34
C VAL A 164 -15.76 -0.16 0.99
N ASP A 165 -16.86 -0.24 1.77
CA ASP A 165 -17.19 -1.38 2.62
C ASP A 165 -18.01 -2.43 1.86
N ARG A 166 -17.43 -3.01 0.79
CA ARG A 166 -18.08 -4.14 0.13
C ARG A 166 -17.76 -5.42 0.87
N GLN A 167 -18.82 -6.14 1.26
CA GLN A 167 -18.71 -7.50 1.76
C GLN A 167 -18.03 -8.37 0.70
N GLN A 168 -16.98 -9.06 1.09
CA GLN A 168 -16.27 -10.04 0.28
C GLN A 168 -16.73 -11.46 0.62
N ASP A 169 -16.19 -12.46 -0.07
CA ASP A 169 -16.57 -13.85 0.17
C ASP A 169 -16.30 -14.27 1.64
N PRO A 170 -17.33 -14.59 2.42
CA PRO A 170 -17.18 -15.00 3.81
C PRO A 170 -16.32 -16.26 3.99
N ALA A 171 -16.30 -17.16 3.00
CA ALA A 171 -15.54 -18.42 3.06
C ALA A 171 -14.04 -18.20 3.21
N GLN A 172 -13.50 -17.02 2.83
CA GLN A 172 -12.10 -16.67 3.04
C GLN A 172 -11.72 -16.50 4.52
N ILE A 173 -12.71 -16.26 5.38
CA ILE A 173 -12.52 -16.19 6.84
C ILE A 173 -12.90 -17.52 7.47
N CYS A 174 -14.12 -17.98 7.20
CA CYS A 174 -14.66 -19.21 7.77
C CYS A 174 -15.75 -19.77 6.86
N GLU A 175 -15.58 -21.02 6.44
CA GLU A 175 -16.64 -21.78 5.79
C GLU A 175 -17.61 -22.29 6.86
N THR A 176 -18.85 -21.81 6.85
CA THR A 176 -19.89 -22.23 7.77
C THR A 176 -21.27 -22.16 7.14
N THR A 177 -22.14 -23.08 7.55
CA THR A 177 -23.57 -23.06 7.26
C THR A 177 -24.40 -22.81 8.52
N ASP A 178 -23.75 -22.44 9.64
CA ASP A 178 -24.43 -22.18 10.90
C ASP A 178 -25.26 -20.90 10.80
N GLN A 179 -26.57 -21.01 11.12
CA GLN A 179 -27.51 -19.89 11.03
C GLN A 179 -27.29 -18.79 12.09
N TYR A 180 -26.55 -19.09 13.15
CA TYR A 180 -26.25 -18.17 14.25
C TYR A 180 -24.92 -17.43 14.07
N LEU A 181 -24.11 -17.78 13.06
CA LEU A 181 -22.84 -17.13 12.78
C LEU A 181 -22.92 -16.28 11.51
N THR A 182 -22.75 -14.96 11.67
CA THR A 182 -22.57 -14.05 10.55
C THR A 182 -21.10 -13.75 10.34
N VAL A 183 -20.54 -14.11 9.19
CA VAL A 183 -19.14 -13.81 8.82
C VAL A 183 -19.12 -12.50 8.06
N GLN A 184 -18.42 -11.51 8.59
CA GLN A 184 -18.19 -10.20 7.93
C GLN A 184 -16.77 -10.15 7.40
N ASN A 185 -16.61 -10.05 6.09
CA ASN A 185 -15.34 -9.97 5.40
C ASN A 185 -15.27 -8.67 4.58
N ILE A 186 -14.52 -7.71 5.08
CA ILE A 186 -14.23 -6.45 4.40
C ILE A 186 -12.74 -6.36 4.08
N TYR A 187 -12.38 -5.80 2.90
CA TYR A 187 -10.98 -5.72 2.48
C TYR A 187 -10.36 -4.37 2.72
N PHE A 188 -11.15 -3.31 2.67
CA PHE A 188 -10.66 -1.95 2.66
C PHE A 188 -11.32 -1.12 3.74
N GLU A 189 -10.59 -0.16 4.27
CA GLU A 189 -11.10 0.83 5.22
C GLU A 189 -10.48 2.20 4.95
N GLU A 190 -11.13 3.22 5.49
CA GLU A 190 -10.64 4.60 5.45
C GLU A 190 -9.79 4.90 6.68
N THR A 191 -8.64 5.53 6.46
CA THR A 191 -7.75 6.04 7.49
C THR A 191 -7.62 7.55 7.31
N PRO A 192 -7.88 8.39 8.36
CA PRO A 192 -7.70 9.83 8.28
C PRO A 192 -6.27 10.23 7.91
N LEU A 193 -6.13 11.27 7.08
CA LEU A 193 -4.80 11.71 6.60
C LEU A 193 -3.92 12.25 7.72
N ASP A 194 -4.49 12.81 8.79
CA ASP A 194 -3.76 13.32 9.96
C ASP A 194 -3.03 12.25 10.78
N TYR A 195 -3.19 10.97 10.44
CA TYR A 195 -2.39 9.89 11.02
C TYR A 195 -1.04 9.74 10.35
N PHE A 196 -0.89 10.25 9.14
CA PHE A 196 0.33 10.10 8.35
C PHE A 196 1.30 11.25 8.62
N PHE A 197 2.58 10.91 8.69
CA PHE A 197 3.67 11.88 8.76
C PHE A 197 3.99 12.48 7.40
N GLY A 198 3.80 11.69 6.35
CA GLY A 198 4.03 12.13 4.98
C GLY A 198 3.58 11.11 3.94
N PHE A 199 3.58 11.57 2.70
CA PHE A 199 3.24 10.79 1.52
C PHE A 199 4.42 10.73 0.56
N VAL A 200 4.67 9.55 0.01
CA VAL A 200 5.69 9.32 -1.01
C VAL A 200 5.00 9.16 -2.35
N THR A 201 5.21 10.13 -3.23
CA THR A 201 4.62 10.15 -4.58
C THR A 201 5.71 10.26 -5.63
N GLU A 202 5.36 10.13 -6.91
CA GLU A 202 6.28 10.38 -8.02
C GLU A 202 6.73 11.85 -8.13
N LYS A 203 6.11 12.75 -7.35
CA LYS A 203 6.46 14.17 -7.26
C LYS A 203 7.38 14.50 -6.08
N GLY A 204 7.60 13.53 -5.19
CA GLY A 204 8.44 13.68 -4.00
C GLY A 204 7.75 13.23 -2.73
N ILE A 205 8.39 13.54 -1.60
CA ILE A 205 7.83 13.33 -0.26
C ILE A 205 7.11 14.62 0.13
N VAL A 206 5.82 14.51 0.46
CA VAL A 206 4.95 15.65 0.79
C VAL A 206 4.29 15.46 2.15
N SER A 207 3.99 16.57 2.83
CA SER A 207 3.21 16.58 4.06
C SER A 207 1.72 16.33 3.77
N PRO A 208 0.95 15.79 4.72
CA PRO A 208 -0.50 15.61 4.60
C PRO A 208 -1.31 16.92 4.72
N GLU A 209 -0.68 18.11 4.68
CA GLU A 209 -1.35 19.42 4.73
C GLU A 209 -2.19 19.73 3.49
#